data_bd09cc64c1971060f01ffb5b98eaae75
#
_entry.id   bd09cc64c1971060f01ffb5b98eaae75
#
_cell.length_a   1.000
_cell.length_b   1.000
_cell.length_c   1.000
_cell.angle_alpha   90.00
_cell.angle_beta   90.00
_cell.angle_gamma   90.00
#
_symmetry.space_group_name_H-M   'P 1'
#
loop_
_entity.id
_entity.type
_entity.pdbx_description
1 polymer ?
#
loop_
_entity_poly.entity_id
_entity_poly.type
_entity_poly.pdbx_seq_one_letter_code
_entity_poly.pdbx_strand_id
1 'polypeptide(L)'
;REQVNMSQRMRYVYPKSAKSGIAQALWRSWGIVRDLKKDGVSLYHGLSGELPIGIRKSGIKSVVTIHDLIFMRHPEYYNPIDVMMYRAKFHLTCREADRIIAISRRTAEDIVELGGVNPKRIDIIYQSCGVRFANVVSEEAADETRRRYNLPERFVLNVGTIEERK
;
A
#
# COMPACT_ATOMS: atom_id res chain seq x y z
N ARG A 1 13.43 -9.64 9.02
CA ARG A 1 12.79 -8.35 9.42
C ARG A 1 13.89 -7.31 9.45
N GLU A 2 14.00 -6.48 8.41
CA GLU A 2 14.88 -5.31 8.43
C GLU A 2 14.39 -4.42 9.59
N GLN A 3 15.26 -4.16 10.54
CA GLN A 3 15.02 -3.17 11.57
C GLN A 3 14.98 -1.81 10.87
N VAL A 4 13.78 -1.27 10.70
CA VAL A 4 13.63 0.13 10.31
C VAL A 4 14.29 0.95 11.40
N ASN A 5 15.37 1.66 11.07
CA ASN A 5 16.06 2.55 11.99
C ASN A 5 15.05 3.63 12.43
N MET A 6 14.49 3.44 13.63
CA MET A 6 13.48 4.35 14.17
C MET A 6 14.13 5.67 14.52
N SER A 7 13.69 6.74 13.89
CA SER A 7 13.97 8.06 14.42
C SER A 7 13.31 8.16 15.80
N GLN A 8 13.88 8.93 16.73
CA GLN A 8 13.33 9.18 18.08
C GLN A 8 11.88 9.76 18.05
N ARG A 9 11.38 10.10 16.86
CA ARG A 9 10.03 10.66 16.61
C ARG A 9 9.00 9.61 16.17
N MET A 10 9.37 8.34 16.03
CA MET A 10 8.48 7.26 15.62
C MET A 10 8.02 6.42 16.80
N ARG A 11 6.72 6.09 16.85
CA ARG A 11 6.12 5.18 17.83
C ARG A 11 5.27 4.15 17.11
N TYR A 12 5.49 2.87 17.39
CA TYR A 12 4.59 1.80 16.97
C TYR A 12 3.41 1.69 17.92
N VAL A 13 2.20 1.65 17.37
CA VAL A 13 0.96 1.43 18.13
C VAL A 13 0.33 0.12 17.68
N TYR A 14 0.03 -0.72 18.64
CA TYR A 14 -0.60 -2.03 18.44
C TYR A 14 -1.92 -2.10 19.22
N PRO A 15 -2.89 -2.89 18.73
CA PRO A 15 -4.13 -3.09 19.48
C PRO A 15 -3.84 -3.82 20.81
N LYS A 16 -4.23 -3.21 21.92
CA LYS A 16 -3.93 -3.74 23.28
C LYS A 16 -4.57 -5.10 23.56
N SER A 17 -5.70 -5.43 22.94
CA SER A 17 -6.52 -6.61 23.24
C SER A 17 -6.70 -7.58 22.06
N ALA A 18 -6.16 -7.30 20.87
CA ALA A 18 -6.39 -8.12 19.69
C ALA A 18 -5.37 -9.26 19.59
N LYS A 19 -5.65 -10.39 20.26
CA LYS A 19 -4.80 -11.60 20.22
C LYS A 19 -5.02 -12.45 18.95
N SER A 20 -6.16 -12.30 18.25
CA SER A 20 -6.48 -13.04 17.01
C SER A 20 -6.38 -12.15 15.78
N GLY A 21 -6.15 -12.76 14.59
CA GLY A 21 -6.12 -12.06 13.32
C GLY A 21 -7.43 -11.32 13.00
N ILE A 22 -8.57 -11.91 13.38
CA ILE A 22 -9.89 -11.30 13.22
C ILE A 22 -10.02 -10.03 14.07
N ALA A 23 -9.64 -10.09 15.35
CA ALA A 23 -9.68 -8.94 16.24
C ALA A 23 -8.76 -7.80 15.77
N GLN A 24 -7.59 -8.14 15.19
CA GLN A 24 -6.68 -7.16 14.58
C GLN A 24 -7.30 -6.53 13.33
N ALA A 25 -8.00 -7.31 12.49
CA ALA A 25 -8.69 -6.80 11.32
C ALA A 25 -9.84 -5.84 11.71
N LEU A 26 -10.64 -6.21 12.69
CA LEU A 26 -11.71 -5.36 13.23
C LEU A 26 -11.14 -4.06 13.84
N TRP A 27 -10.06 -4.15 14.59
CA TRP A 27 -9.39 -2.96 15.13
C TRP A 27 -8.89 -2.03 14.02
N ARG A 28 -8.25 -2.56 12.98
CA ARG A 28 -7.80 -1.76 11.83
C ARG A 28 -8.97 -1.12 11.08
N SER A 29 -10.10 -1.82 10.97
CA SER A 29 -11.26 -1.33 10.23
C SER A 29 -12.07 -0.27 10.97
N TRP A 30 -12.19 -0.35 12.31
CA TRP A 30 -13.03 0.56 13.11
C TRP A 30 -12.35 1.07 14.38
N GLY A 31 -11.71 0.19 15.15
CA GLY A 31 -11.17 0.51 16.47
C GLY A 31 -10.08 1.56 16.47
N ILE A 32 -9.27 1.57 15.44
CA ILE A 32 -8.11 2.47 15.30
C ILE A 32 -8.50 3.96 15.34
N VAL A 33 -9.67 4.34 14.83
CA VAL A 33 -10.11 5.74 14.80
C VAL A 33 -10.23 6.32 16.20
N ARG A 34 -10.69 5.51 17.17
CA ARG A 34 -10.75 5.93 18.57
C ARG A 34 -9.37 6.15 19.17
N ASP A 35 -8.42 5.27 18.85
CA ASP A 35 -7.05 5.37 19.37
C ASP A 35 -6.32 6.57 18.72
N LEU A 36 -6.52 6.81 17.43
CA LEU A 36 -6.02 7.99 16.72
C LEU A 36 -6.51 9.30 17.34
N LYS A 37 -7.81 9.38 17.67
CA LYS A 37 -8.38 10.54 18.37
C LYS A 37 -7.76 10.75 19.75
N LYS A 38 -7.61 9.66 20.52
CA LYS A 38 -7.00 9.70 21.85
C LYS A 38 -5.55 10.19 21.80
N ASP A 39 -4.83 9.81 20.76
CA ASP A 39 -3.43 10.19 20.54
C ASP A 39 -3.28 11.58 19.89
N GLY A 40 -4.37 12.30 19.63
CA GLY A 40 -4.35 13.65 19.03
C GLY A 40 -3.86 13.68 17.59
N VAL A 41 -4.04 12.57 16.84
CA VAL A 41 -3.59 12.48 15.44
C VAL A 41 -4.44 13.41 14.57
N SER A 42 -3.80 14.28 13.80
CA SER A 42 -4.45 15.21 12.88
C SER A 42 -4.53 14.71 11.43
N LEU A 43 -3.62 13.82 11.04
CA LEU A 43 -3.55 13.24 9.69
C LEU A 43 -3.32 11.73 9.78
N TYR A 44 -4.11 10.97 9.04
CA TYR A 44 -3.94 9.52 8.85
C TYR A 44 -3.61 9.21 7.40
N HIS A 45 -2.57 8.41 7.15
CA HIS A 45 -2.20 7.95 5.83
C HIS A 45 -2.33 6.42 5.70
N GLY A 46 -3.31 5.98 4.92
CA GLY A 46 -3.47 4.58 4.54
C GLY A 46 -2.51 4.20 3.41
N LEU A 47 -1.49 3.41 3.72
CA LEU A 47 -0.42 3.09 2.76
C LEU A 47 -0.77 1.94 1.80
N SER A 48 -1.84 1.19 2.07
CA SER A 48 -2.18 -0.06 1.36
C SER A 48 -3.60 -0.06 0.79
N GLY A 49 -4.09 1.07 0.31
CA GLY A 49 -5.38 1.18 -0.35
C GLY A 49 -6.59 1.11 0.59
N GLU A 50 -6.40 1.14 1.91
CA GLU A 50 -7.47 1.03 2.90
C GLU A 50 -7.45 2.20 3.89
N LEU A 51 -8.65 2.66 4.25
CA LEU A 51 -8.88 3.61 5.34
C LEU A 51 -9.84 3.02 6.38
N PRO A 52 -9.67 3.38 7.66
CA PRO A 52 -10.63 2.95 8.68
C PRO A 52 -11.99 3.60 8.48
N ILE A 53 -13.04 2.83 8.74
CA ILE A 53 -14.42 3.26 8.61
C ILE A 53 -14.71 4.37 9.63
N GLY A 54 -15.29 5.46 9.14
CA GLY A 54 -15.67 6.60 9.98
C GLY A 54 -14.54 7.61 10.22
N ILE A 55 -13.38 7.45 9.56
CA ILE A 55 -12.27 8.41 9.70
C ILE A 55 -12.69 9.82 9.24
N ARG A 56 -13.47 9.91 8.18
CA ARG A 56 -13.99 11.18 7.68
C ARG A 56 -14.83 11.93 8.73
N LYS A 57 -15.64 11.19 9.51
CA LYS A 57 -16.47 11.76 10.58
C LYS A 57 -15.68 12.08 11.85
N SER A 58 -14.44 11.64 11.94
CA SER A 58 -13.62 11.81 13.14
C SER A 58 -12.99 13.21 13.25
N GLY A 59 -12.95 13.98 12.15
CA GLY A 59 -12.21 15.23 12.03
C GLY A 59 -10.72 15.05 11.69
N ILE A 60 -10.22 13.83 11.65
CA ILE A 60 -8.86 13.51 11.24
C ILE A 60 -8.78 13.57 9.72
N LYS A 61 -7.83 14.34 9.18
CA LYS A 61 -7.58 14.35 7.74
C LYS A 61 -7.05 13.00 7.26
N SER A 62 -7.50 12.59 6.08
CA SER A 62 -7.17 11.27 5.55
C SER A 62 -6.58 11.32 4.15
N VAL A 63 -5.45 10.64 4.01
CA VAL A 63 -4.79 10.37 2.73
C VAL A 63 -4.70 8.87 2.54
N VAL A 64 -4.86 8.38 1.33
CA VAL A 64 -4.66 6.97 1.00
C VAL A 64 -3.81 6.82 -0.24
N THR A 65 -2.87 5.87 -0.23
CA THR A 65 -2.13 5.47 -1.42
C THR A 65 -2.76 4.24 -2.02
N ILE A 66 -3.15 4.32 -3.30
CA ILE A 66 -3.66 3.20 -4.10
C ILE A 66 -2.58 2.78 -5.09
N HIS A 67 -2.17 1.51 -5.02
CA HIS A 67 -1.11 0.96 -5.84
C HIS A 67 -1.62 0.50 -7.19
N ASP A 68 -2.70 -0.29 -7.20
CA ASP A 68 -3.35 -0.76 -8.42
C ASP A 68 -4.82 -1.07 -8.15
N LEU A 69 -5.56 -1.37 -9.22
CA LEU A 69 -6.93 -1.83 -9.23
C LEU A 69 -7.09 -3.07 -10.13
N ILE A 70 -6.06 -3.94 -10.16
CA ILE A 70 -6.04 -5.15 -10.99
C ILE A 70 -7.26 -6.02 -10.69
N PHE A 71 -7.66 -6.16 -9.42
CA PHE A 71 -8.84 -6.93 -9.02
C PHE A 71 -10.17 -6.41 -9.60
N MET A 72 -10.21 -5.15 -10.06
CA MET A 72 -11.38 -4.57 -10.73
C MET A 72 -11.29 -4.72 -12.26
N ARG A 73 -10.08 -4.60 -12.83
CA ARG A 73 -9.83 -4.72 -14.27
C ARG A 73 -9.81 -6.17 -14.73
N HIS A 74 -9.24 -7.04 -13.91
CA HIS A 74 -9.02 -8.46 -14.18
C HIS A 74 -9.52 -9.30 -13.01
N PRO A 75 -10.85 -9.29 -12.74
CA PRO A 75 -11.44 -10.05 -11.64
C PRO A 75 -11.25 -11.57 -11.79
N GLU A 76 -11.03 -12.04 -13.02
CA GLU A 76 -10.75 -13.45 -13.33
C GLU A 76 -9.50 -14.02 -12.65
N TYR A 77 -8.58 -13.15 -12.22
CA TYR A 77 -7.35 -13.56 -11.51
C TYR A 77 -7.55 -13.73 -10.00
N TYR A 78 -8.75 -13.51 -9.49
CA TYR A 78 -9.04 -13.49 -8.06
C TYR A 78 -10.24 -14.35 -7.73
N ASN A 79 -10.33 -14.80 -6.48
CA ASN A 79 -11.56 -15.44 -6.00
C ASN A 79 -12.72 -14.43 -6.03
N PRO A 80 -13.91 -14.80 -6.52
CA PRO A 80 -15.06 -13.88 -6.64
C PRO A 80 -15.47 -13.21 -5.31
N ILE A 81 -15.35 -13.93 -4.19
CA ILE A 81 -15.64 -13.39 -2.86
C ILE A 81 -14.66 -12.28 -2.49
N ASP A 82 -13.36 -12.49 -2.77
CA ASP A 82 -12.32 -11.50 -2.53
C ASP A 82 -12.53 -10.27 -3.40
N VAL A 83 -12.88 -10.43 -4.67
CA VAL A 83 -13.20 -9.32 -5.57
C VAL A 83 -14.34 -8.48 -5.02
N MET A 84 -15.42 -9.11 -4.56
CA MET A 84 -16.56 -8.41 -3.95
C MET A 84 -16.13 -7.61 -2.70
N MET A 85 -15.34 -8.23 -1.84
CA MET A 85 -14.83 -7.60 -0.63
C MET A 85 -13.87 -6.43 -0.95
N TYR A 86 -12.94 -6.61 -1.89
CA TYR A 86 -12.01 -5.55 -2.30
C TYR A 86 -12.71 -4.38 -2.97
N ARG A 87 -13.73 -4.63 -3.81
CA ARG A 87 -14.58 -3.58 -4.39
C ARG A 87 -15.29 -2.76 -3.32
N ALA A 88 -15.90 -3.42 -2.35
CA ALA A 88 -16.58 -2.75 -1.25
C ALA A 88 -15.62 -1.87 -0.42
N LYS A 89 -14.43 -2.38 -0.09
CA LYS A 89 -13.38 -1.64 0.60
C LYS A 89 -12.87 -0.46 -0.21
N PHE A 90 -12.64 -0.65 -1.49
CA PHE A 90 -12.19 0.41 -2.40
C PHE A 90 -13.19 1.57 -2.46
N HIS A 91 -14.47 1.29 -2.69
CA HIS A 91 -15.50 2.34 -2.71
C HIS A 91 -15.64 3.05 -1.37
N LEU A 92 -15.55 2.30 -0.27
CA LEU A 92 -15.53 2.89 1.07
C LEU A 92 -14.32 3.83 1.24
N THR A 93 -13.13 3.38 0.88
CA THR A 93 -11.89 4.16 0.94
C THR A 93 -11.99 5.44 0.10
N CYS A 94 -12.50 5.36 -1.13
CA CYS A 94 -12.72 6.53 -1.98
C CYS A 94 -13.67 7.54 -1.36
N ARG A 95 -14.67 7.07 -0.63
CA ARG A 95 -15.62 7.94 0.10
C ARG A 95 -15.01 8.58 1.34
N GLU A 96 -14.21 7.82 2.09
CA GLU A 96 -13.62 8.28 3.36
C GLU A 96 -12.40 9.19 3.16
N ALA A 97 -11.64 9.06 2.06
CA ALA A 97 -10.42 9.82 1.81
C ALA A 97 -10.68 11.30 1.55
N ASP A 98 -9.90 12.19 2.17
CA ASP A 98 -9.80 13.59 1.74
C ASP A 98 -8.97 13.71 0.46
N ARG A 99 -7.82 12.99 0.39
CA ARG A 99 -6.93 12.94 -0.78
C ARG A 99 -6.53 11.50 -1.08
N ILE A 100 -6.31 11.23 -2.36
CA ILE A 100 -5.88 9.91 -2.85
C ILE A 100 -4.58 10.08 -3.62
N ILE A 101 -3.58 9.29 -3.27
CA ILE A 101 -2.33 9.19 -4.00
C ILE A 101 -2.43 7.97 -4.92
N ALA A 102 -2.28 8.21 -6.22
CA ALA A 102 -2.13 7.16 -7.22
C ALA A 102 -0.65 7.03 -7.59
N ILE A 103 -0.11 5.81 -7.60
CA ILE A 103 1.32 5.60 -7.90
C ILE A 103 1.67 5.70 -9.39
N SER A 104 0.67 5.81 -10.26
CA SER A 104 0.84 5.97 -11.70
C SER A 104 -0.36 6.70 -12.32
N ARG A 105 -0.19 7.19 -13.56
CA ARG A 105 -1.29 7.76 -14.34
C ARG A 105 -2.40 6.72 -14.55
N ARG A 106 -2.03 5.50 -14.90
CA ARG A 106 -3.00 4.42 -15.12
C ARG A 106 -3.84 4.16 -13.87
N THR A 107 -3.19 4.10 -12.69
CA THR A 107 -3.92 3.95 -11.42
C THR A 107 -4.87 5.12 -11.17
N ALA A 108 -4.45 6.37 -11.49
CA ALA A 108 -5.32 7.53 -11.34
C ALA A 108 -6.55 7.48 -12.27
N GLU A 109 -6.37 7.09 -13.53
CA GLU A 109 -7.44 6.86 -14.50
C GLU A 109 -8.43 5.80 -14.00
N ASP A 110 -7.92 4.68 -13.51
CA ASP A 110 -8.74 3.61 -12.94
C ASP A 110 -9.54 4.05 -11.72
N ILE A 111 -8.94 4.87 -10.83
CA ILE A 111 -9.66 5.42 -9.67
C ILE A 111 -10.81 6.34 -10.10
N VAL A 112 -10.60 7.15 -11.13
CA VAL A 112 -11.66 8.01 -11.69
C VAL A 112 -12.75 7.17 -12.33
N GLU A 113 -12.37 6.27 -13.25
CA GLU A 113 -13.31 5.48 -14.05
C GLU A 113 -14.12 4.49 -13.20
N LEU A 114 -13.42 3.72 -12.35
CA LEU A 114 -14.03 2.64 -11.58
C LEU A 114 -14.57 3.08 -10.22
N GLY A 115 -13.99 4.15 -9.66
CA GLY A 115 -14.37 4.67 -8.35
C GLY A 115 -15.29 5.88 -8.38
N GLY A 116 -15.48 6.52 -9.55
CA GLY A 116 -16.25 7.76 -9.67
C GLY A 116 -15.65 8.93 -8.88
N VAL A 117 -14.35 8.90 -8.63
CA VAL A 117 -13.66 9.91 -7.80
C VAL A 117 -13.39 11.18 -8.62
N ASN A 118 -13.65 12.34 -8.02
CA ASN A 118 -13.30 13.61 -8.65
C ASN A 118 -11.75 13.68 -8.82
N PRO A 119 -11.24 13.91 -10.05
CA PRO A 119 -9.79 14.00 -10.32
C PRO A 119 -9.06 15.02 -9.45
N LYS A 120 -9.71 16.09 -9.01
CA LYS A 120 -9.13 17.10 -8.12
C LYS A 120 -8.74 16.55 -6.74
N ARG A 121 -9.22 15.38 -6.37
CA ARG A 121 -8.85 14.68 -5.11
C ARG A 121 -7.70 13.70 -5.28
N ILE A 122 -7.18 13.53 -6.50
CA ILE A 122 -6.16 12.54 -6.82
C ILE A 122 -4.84 13.26 -7.11
N ASP A 123 -3.78 12.82 -6.46
CA ASP A 123 -2.41 13.24 -6.71
C ASP A 123 -1.63 12.06 -7.28
N ILE A 124 -0.91 12.28 -8.39
CA ILE A 124 -0.06 11.24 -8.98
C ILE A 124 1.33 11.40 -8.38
N ILE A 125 1.75 10.42 -7.58
CA ILE A 125 3.08 10.38 -6.96
C ILE A 125 3.72 9.05 -7.30
N TYR A 126 4.70 9.08 -8.20
CA TYR A 126 5.43 7.88 -8.60
C TYR A 126 6.26 7.33 -7.45
N GLN A 127 6.30 6.01 -7.35
CA GLN A 127 7.16 5.34 -6.38
C GLN A 127 8.61 5.43 -6.83
N SER A 128 9.50 5.65 -5.85
CA SER A 128 10.95 5.65 -6.04
C SER A 128 11.55 4.37 -5.45
N CYS A 129 12.75 4.05 -5.87
CA CYS A 129 13.56 3.00 -5.26
C CYS A 129 14.41 3.56 -4.11
N GLY A 130 14.87 2.68 -3.22
CA GLY A 130 15.77 3.05 -2.13
C GLY A 130 17.11 3.60 -2.66
N VAL A 131 17.70 4.56 -1.95
CA VAL A 131 18.99 5.21 -2.31
C VAL A 131 20.10 4.21 -2.60
N ARG A 132 20.09 3.04 -1.94
CA ARG A 132 21.05 1.95 -2.18
C ARG A 132 21.10 1.46 -3.64
N PHE A 133 20.00 1.62 -4.40
CA PHE A 133 19.92 1.22 -5.80
C PHE A 133 20.44 2.32 -6.76
N ALA A 134 20.74 3.50 -6.25
CA ALA A 134 21.38 4.57 -7.03
C ALA A 134 22.92 4.43 -7.04
N ASN A 135 23.49 3.61 -6.16
CA ASN A 135 24.94 3.40 -6.11
C ASN A 135 25.36 2.43 -7.21
N VAL A 136 26.41 2.80 -7.94
CA VAL A 136 27.04 1.90 -8.90
C VAL A 136 27.81 0.83 -8.12
N VAL A 137 27.53 -0.42 -8.42
CA VAL A 137 28.24 -1.56 -7.83
C VAL A 137 29.59 -1.71 -8.55
N SER A 138 30.66 -2.00 -7.81
CA SER A 138 31.96 -2.25 -8.42
C SER A 138 31.97 -3.52 -9.29
N GLU A 139 32.85 -3.58 -10.29
CA GLU A 139 32.95 -4.76 -11.16
C GLU A 139 33.33 -6.02 -10.38
N GLU A 140 34.18 -5.91 -9.36
CA GLU A 140 34.58 -7.03 -8.51
C GLU A 140 33.37 -7.62 -7.74
N ALA A 141 32.51 -6.76 -7.18
CA ALA A 141 31.30 -7.19 -6.45
C ALA A 141 30.24 -7.79 -7.40
N ALA A 142 30.16 -7.27 -8.62
CA ALA A 142 29.30 -7.82 -9.66
C ALA A 142 29.79 -9.22 -10.09
N ASP A 143 31.10 -9.40 -10.28
CA ASP A 143 31.72 -10.68 -10.67
C ASP A 143 31.63 -11.71 -9.54
N GLU A 144 31.81 -11.29 -8.29
CA GLU A 144 31.60 -12.17 -7.14
C GLU A 144 30.13 -12.68 -7.12
N THR A 145 29.18 -11.80 -7.38
CA THR A 145 27.76 -12.16 -7.44
C THR A 145 27.50 -13.12 -8.60
N ARG A 146 28.04 -12.87 -9.79
CA ARG A 146 27.93 -13.80 -10.94
C ARG A 146 28.46 -15.20 -10.61
N ARG A 147 29.65 -15.26 -10.01
CA ARG A 147 30.25 -16.54 -9.61
C ARG A 147 29.45 -17.27 -8.56
N ARG A 148 28.99 -16.53 -7.52
CA ARG A 148 28.19 -17.09 -6.42
C ARG A 148 26.91 -17.75 -6.88
N TYR A 149 26.22 -17.15 -7.86
CA TYR A 149 24.95 -17.62 -8.37
C TYR A 149 25.06 -18.36 -9.72
N ASN A 150 26.27 -18.60 -10.20
CA ASN A 150 26.54 -19.22 -11.50
C ASN A 150 25.72 -18.58 -12.64
N LEU A 151 25.73 -17.24 -12.68
CA LEU A 151 24.96 -16.51 -13.67
C LEU A 151 25.72 -16.45 -15.01
N PRO A 152 25.03 -16.61 -16.15
CA PRO A 152 25.63 -16.40 -17.47
C PRO A 152 26.02 -14.94 -17.68
N GLU A 153 26.84 -14.68 -18.69
CA GLU A 153 27.27 -13.31 -19.04
C GLU A 153 26.07 -12.39 -19.36
N ARG A 154 25.06 -12.96 -20.02
CA ARG A 154 23.81 -12.28 -20.33
C ARG A 154 22.64 -13.03 -19.76
N PHE A 155 21.78 -12.35 -19.02
CA PHE A 155 20.57 -12.95 -18.45
C PHE A 155 19.48 -11.90 -18.30
N VAL A 156 18.23 -12.37 -18.20
CA VAL A 156 17.08 -11.57 -17.82
C VAL A 156 16.70 -11.93 -16.39
N LEU A 157 16.75 -10.93 -15.51
CA LEU A 157 16.35 -11.11 -14.12
C LEU A 157 14.89 -10.75 -13.94
N ASN A 158 14.10 -11.70 -13.44
CA ASN A 158 12.74 -11.44 -12.95
C ASN A 158 12.73 -11.57 -11.41
N VAL A 159 12.29 -10.52 -10.72
CA VAL A 159 12.13 -10.50 -9.26
C VAL A 159 10.66 -10.36 -8.94
N GLY A 160 10.06 -11.40 -8.38
CA GLY A 160 8.63 -11.39 -8.04
C GLY A 160 8.15 -12.74 -7.55
N THR A 161 6.88 -12.79 -7.14
CA THR A 161 6.21 -14.04 -6.85
C THR A 161 5.82 -14.71 -8.18
N ILE A 162 6.04 -16.02 -8.27
CA ILE A 162 5.56 -16.81 -9.42
C ILE A 162 4.09 -17.13 -9.14
N GLU A 163 3.21 -16.47 -9.86
CA GLU A 163 1.75 -16.61 -9.78
C GLU A 163 1.18 -16.61 -11.20
N GLU A 164 0.04 -17.31 -11.40
CA GLU A 164 -0.61 -17.42 -12.71
C GLU A 164 -0.97 -16.07 -13.35
N ARG A 165 -1.15 -15.03 -12.53
CA ARG A 165 -1.47 -13.66 -12.97
C ARG A 165 -0.25 -12.77 -13.29
N LYS A 166 0.99 -13.28 -13.17
CA LYS A 166 2.23 -12.49 -13.37
C LYS A 166 3.10 -13.02 -14.48
#